data_367af08b4e057381ae8abb47fcc1c8fd
#
_entry.id   367af08b4e057381ae8abb47fcc1c8fd
#
_cell.length_a   1.000
_cell.length_b   1.000
_cell.length_c   1.000
_cell.angle_alpha   90.00
_cell.angle_beta   90.00
_cell.angle_gamma   90.00
#
_symmetry.space_group_name_H-M   'P 1'
#
loop_
_entity.id
_entity.type
_entity.pdbx_description
1 polymer ?
#
loop_
_entity_poly.entity_id
_entity_poly.type
_entity_poly.pdbx_seq_one_letter_code
_entity_poly.pdbx_strand_id
1 'polypeptide(L)'
;MLTKQAPPTDFKWQADNIRALRTHLGLSQTALSREIGIRQQTISEWETGMYAPRGASVTILTLLAVSSNFQFEPETADNDK
;
A
#
# COMPACT_ATOMS: atom_id res chain seq x y z
N MET A 1 -22.30 -6.97 -9.70
CA MET A 1 -21.32 -7.30 -9.69
C MET A 1 -20.33 -6.60 -8.95
N LEU A 2 -19.64 -7.07 -8.28
CA LEU A 2 -18.76 -6.44 -7.54
C LEU A 2 -17.41 -6.72 -7.97
N THR A 3 -16.66 -5.78 -8.13
CA THR A 3 -15.30 -6.02 -8.50
C THR A 3 -14.40 -5.44 -7.47
N LYS A 4 -13.21 -5.95 -7.40
CA LYS A 4 -12.23 -5.42 -6.50
C LYS A 4 -11.77 -4.10 -7.00
N GLN A 5 -11.47 -3.23 -6.08
CA GLN A 5 -11.06 -1.92 -6.44
C GLN A 5 -9.64 -1.92 -6.96
N ALA A 6 -9.43 -1.27 -8.07
CA ALA A 6 -8.10 -1.14 -8.64
C ALA A 6 -7.56 0.24 -8.29
N PRO A 7 -6.25 0.42 -8.31
CA PRO A 7 -5.69 1.72 -8.01
C PRO A 7 -5.98 2.71 -9.12
N PRO A 8 -6.10 4.00 -8.79
CA PRO A 8 -6.20 5.01 -9.83
C PRO A 8 -4.97 4.98 -10.73
N THR A 9 -5.12 5.49 -11.93
CA THR A 9 -4.05 5.44 -12.92
C THR A 9 -2.77 6.09 -12.42
N ASP A 10 -2.86 7.17 -11.69
CA ASP A 10 -1.67 7.86 -11.22
C ASP A 10 -1.33 7.54 -9.78
N PHE A 11 -1.87 6.47 -9.25
CA PHE A 11 -1.61 6.10 -7.87
C PHE A 11 -0.15 5.71 -7.69
N LYS A 12 0.44 6.16 -6.59
CA LYS A 12 1.79 5.79 -6.23
C LYS A 12 1.85 5.35 -4.79
N TRP A 13 2.57 4.27 -4.54
CA TRP A 13 2.76 3.80 -3.18
C TRP A 13 3.74 4.73 -2.47
N GLN A 14 3.30 5.31 -1.38
CA GLN A 14 4.11 6.22 -0.59
C GLN A 14 3.91 5.90 0.88
N ALA A 15 4.62 6.63 1.73
CA ALA A 15 4.62 6.35 3.16
C ALA A 15 3.22 6.22 3.75
N ASP A 16 2.37 7.17 3.46
CA ASP A 16 1.04 7.19 4.07
C ASP A 16 0.17 6.03 3.65
N ASN A 17 0.14 5.74 2.35
CA ASN A 17 -0.77 4.70 1.89
C ASN A 17 -0.21 3.31 2.15
N ILE A 18 1.09 3.15 2.26
CA ILE A 18 1.66 1.87 2.68
C ILE A 18 1.29 1.59 4.13
N ARG A 19 1.39 2.61 4.97
CA ARG A 19 0.98 2.46 6.36
C ARG A 19 -0.51 2.17 6.45
N ALA A 20 -1.30 2.84 5.61
CA ALA A 20 -2.74 2.60 5.59
C ALA A 20 -3.06 1.17 5.17
N LEU A 21 -2.35 0.64 4.18
CA LEU A 21 -2.56 -0.74 3.77
C LEU A 21 -2.22 -1.69 4.92
N ARG A 22 -1.10 -1.45 5.57
CA ARG A 22 -0.68 -2.30 6.67
C ARG A 22 -1.73 -2.29 7.79
N THR A 23 -2.24 -1.11 8.12
CA THR A 23 -3.27 -0.99 9.13
C THR A 23 -4.56 -1.69 8.69
N HIS A 24 -4.91 -1.56 7.44
CA HIS A 24 -6.08 -2.23 6.87
C HIS A 24 -5.95 -3.75 7.04
N LEU A 25 -4.75 -4.27 6.88
CA LEU A 25 -4.52 -5.70 7.02
C LEU A 25 -4.36 -6.14 8.47
N GLY A 26 -4.24 -5.20 9.38
CA GLY A 26 -4.06 -5.53 10.79
C GLY A 26 -2.68 -6.08 11.10
N LEU A 27 -1.68 -5.69 10.32
CA LEU A 27 -0.34 -6.27 10.47
C LEU A 27 0.65 -5.27 11.01
N SER A 28 1.60 -5.77 11.80
CA SER A 28 2.76 -4.98 12.16
C SER A 28 3.71 -4.92 10.99
N GLN A 29 4.75 -4.09 11.06
CA GLN A 29 5.76 -4.08 10.01
C GLN A 29 6.43 -5.44 9.88
N THR A 30 6.71 -6.09 10.99
CA THR A 30 7.33 -7.41 10.97
C THR A 30 6.41 -8.44 10.32
N ALA A 31 5.13 -8.39 10.64
CA ALA A 31 4.19 -9.34 10.05
C ALA A 31 4.04 -9.10 8.56
N LEU A 32 3.98 -7.84 8.14
CA LEU A 32 3.91 -7.54 6.72
C LEU A 32 5.17 -8.02 6.02
N SER A 33 6.32 -7.82 6.65
CA SER A 33 7.59 -8.28 6.11
C SER A 33 7.54 -9.77 5.78
N ARG A 34 6.99 -10.56 6.69
CA ARG A 34 6.87 -11.99 6.45
C ARG A 34 5.88 -12.30 5.35
N GLU A 35 4.82 -11.54 5.31
CA GLU A 35 3.77 -11.79 4.33
C GLU A 35 4.24 -11.56 2.90
N ILE A 36 5.02 -10.53 2.67
CA ILE A 36 5.40 -10.17 1.31
C ILE A 36 6.87 -10.45 0.98
N GLY A 37 7.62 -10.97 1.94
CA GLY A 37 9.00 -11.34 1.66
C GLY A 37 9.94 -10.18 1.49
N ILE A 38 9.65 -9.06 2.14
CA ILE A 38 10.49 -7.88 2.06
C ILE A 38 10.95 -7.55 3.47
N ARG A 39 12.21 -7.16 3.61
CA ARG A 39 12.77 -6.91 4.93
C ARG A 39 11.99 -5.85 5.67
N GLN A 40 11.87 -6.06 6.98
CA GLN A 40 11.13 -5.11 7.81
C GLN A 40 11.79 -3.73 7.77
N GLN A 41 13.11 -3.66 7.69
CA GLN A 41 13.77 -2.38 7.58
C GLN A 41 13.38 -1.64 6.31
N THR A 42 13.22 -2.35 5.21
CA THR A 42 12.80 -1.73 3.96
C THR A 42 11.39 -1.14 4.10
N ILE A 43 10.50 -1.90 4.73
CA ILE A 43 9.15 -1.40 4.96
C ILE A 43 9.18 -0.15 5.83
N SER A 44 10.01 -0.15 6.85
CA SER A 44 10.16 1.01 7.72
C SER A 44 10.66 2.22 6.93
N GLU A 45 11.59 2.01 6.01
CA GLU A 45 12.09 3.10 5.18
C GLU A 45 11.03 3.64 4.25
N TRP A 46 10.18 2.77 3.73
CA TRP A 46 9.04 3.22 2.93
C TRP A 46 8.10 4.09 3.77
N GLU A 47 7.82 3.66 4.98
CA GLU A 47 6.84 4.33 5.83
C GLU A 47 7.35 5.62 6.42
N THR A 48 8.64 5.85 6.41
CA THR A 48 9.20 7.12 6.83
C THR A 48 9.45 8.05 5.66
N GLY A 49 9.22 7.56 4.44
CA GLY A 49 9.44 8.38 3.26
C GLY A 49 10.88 8.42 2.78
N MET A 50 11.75 7.61 3.38
CA MET A 50 13.14 7.61 2.98
C MET A 50 13.30 7.07 1.56
N TYR A 51 12.57 6.01 1.24
CA TYR A 51 12.57 5.43 -0.09
C TYR A 51 11.15 5.08 -0.48
N ALA A 52 10.88 5.03 -1.76
CA ALA A 52 9.60 4.58 -2.26
C ALA A 52 9.77 3.18 -2.86
N PRO A 53 8.75 2.34 -2.79
CA PRO A 53 8.83 1.03 -3.43
C PRO A 53 8.94 1.18 -4.93
N ARG A 54 9.59 0.21 -5.56
CA ARG A 54 9.72 0.20 -7.00
C ARG A 54 9.73 -1.23 -7.51
N GLY A 55 9.48 -1.37 -8.80
CA GLY A 55 9.56 -2.67 -9.45
C GLY A 55 8.60 -3.67 -8.86
N ALA A 56 9.10 -4.85 -8.57
CA ALA A 56 8.26 -5.93 -8.06
C ALA A 56 7.56 -5.58 -6.76
N SER A 57 8.16 -4.72 -5.95
CA SER A 57 7.54 -4.32 -4.70
C SER A 57 6.21 -3.61 -4.93
N VAL A 58 6.16 -2.78 -5.97
CA VAL A 58 4.92 -2.09 -6.32
C VAL A 58 3.85 -3.11 -6.70
N THR A 59 4.22 -4.10 -7.49
CA THR A 59 3.29 -5.12 -7.91
C THR A 59 2.76 -5.92 -6.73
N ILE A 60 3.64 -6.30 -5.81
CA ILE A 60 3.25 -7.07 -4.65
C ILE A 60 2.28 -6.28 -3.78
N LEU A 61 2.60 -5.01 -3.53
CA LEU A 61 1.72 -4.17 -2.72
C LEU A 61 0.35 -4.01 -3.39
N THR A 62 0.35 -3.79 -4.69
CA THR A 62 -0.91 -3.63 -5.42
C THR A 62 -1.75 -4.89 -5.38
N LEU A 63 -1.13 -6.05 -5.59
CA LEU A 63 -1.86 -7.30 -5.54
C LEU A 63 -2.44 -7.55 -4.16
N LEU A 64 -1.66 -7.27 -3.13
CA LEU A 64 -2.13 -7.46 -1.78
C LEU A 64 -3.28 -6.51 -1.47
N ALA A 65 -3.17 -5.27 -1.91
CA ALA A 65 -4.22 -4.29 -1.68
C ALA A 65 -5.51 -4.70 -2.38
N VAL A 66 -5.41 -5.08 -3.65
CA VAL A 66 -6.59 -5.47 -4.41
C VAL A 66 -7.24 -6.71 -3.80
N SER A 67 -6.43 -7.69 -3.44
CA SER A 67 -6.99 -8.94 -2.91
C SER A 67 -7.61 -8.76 -1.53
N SER A 68 -7.23 -7.73 -0.80
CA SER A 68 -7.79 -7.48 0.53
C SER A 68 -8.86 -6.39 0.53
N ASN A 69 -9.26 -5.94 -0.65
CA ASN A 69 -10.27 -4.90 -0.81
C ASN A 69 -9.88 -3.59 -0.17
N PHE A 70 -8.61 -3.28 -0.23
CA PHE A 70 -8.12 -2.00 0.27
C PHE A 70 -8.69 -0.88 -0.59
N GLN A 71 -9.11 0.21 0.04
CA GLN A 71 -9.68 1.34 -0.66
C GLN A 71 -8.57 2.30 -1.06
N PHE A 72 -8.35 2.44 -2.36
CA PHE A 72 -7.37 3.39 -2.86
C PHE A 72 -8.02 4.77 -2.83
N GLU A 73 -7.48 5.67 -2.05
CA GLU A 73 -8.08 6.98 -1.91
C GLU A 73 -7.72 7.88 -3.06
N PRO A 74 -8.69 8.47 -3.72
CA PRO A 74 -8.34 9.42 -4.78
C PRO A 74 -7.78 10.67 -4.15
N GLU A 75 -6.81 11.24 -4.84
CA GLU A 75 -6.18 12.40 -4.35
C GLU A 75 -7.09 13.53 -4.18
N THR A 76 -8.03 13.68 -5.03
CA THR A 76 -8.91 14.80 -5.01
C THR A 76 -10.13 14.60 -4.23
N ALA A 77 -10.22 13.51 -3.58
CA ALA A 77 -11.44 13.24 -2.90
C ALA A 77 -11.84 14.32 -2.01
N ASP A 78 -11.11 14.92 -1.78
CA ASP A 78 -11.48 15.79 -0.95
C ASP A 78 -11.85 16.97 -1.28
N ASN A 79 -11.82 17.11 -1.55
CA ASN A 79 -12.16 18.05 -1.77
C ASN A 79 -13.05 18.58 -2.11
N ASP A 80 -13.31 18.36 -1.96
CA ASP A 80 -14.15 18.73 -2.24
C ASP A 80 -14.67 19.28 -1.88
N LYS A 81 -14.58 19.44 -1.62
CA LYS A 81 -15.17 19.89 -1.32
C LYS A 81 -15.43 20.32 -1.34
#